data_907cb82b593276f70cdc779d12e6be86
#
_entry.id   907cb82b593276f70cdc779d12e6be86
#
_cell.length_a   1.000
_cell.length_b   1.000
_cell.length_c   1.000
_cell.angle_alpha   90.00
_cell.angle_beta   90.00
_cell.angle_gamma   90.00
#
_symmetry.space_group_name_H-M   'P 1'
#
loop_
_entity.id
_entity.type
_entity.pdbx_description
1 polymer ?
#
loop_
_entity_poly.entity_id
_entity_poly.type
_entity_poly.pdbx_seq_one_letter_code
_entity_poly.pdbx_strand_id
1 'polypeptide(L)'
;MKYVNTGVVFQEIPDETTLSINISNCPCHCMGCHSEYLWDDVGMPLNVMSLKPMLDEYGRDVTCIAFMGGDAEPREVDILASYIKQAYPHLKTAWYSGYSDVSKEIHLKNFDFIKVGPYVQRLGGLNHETTNQRLYKVENGKELVDITSRFWKKRWED
;
A
#
# COMPACT_ATOMS: atom_id res chain seq x y z
N MET A 1 1.59 -14.99 5.29
CA MET A 1 1.18 -13.58 5.50
C MET A 1 -0.27 -13.56 5.93
N LYS A 2 -0.64 -12.68 6.83
CA LYS A 2 -2.01 -12.58 7.36
C LYS A 2 -2.51 -11.15 7.25
N TYR A 3 -3.83 -10.99 7.14
CA TYR A 3 -4.48 -9.68 7.18
C TYR A 3 -5.53 -9.65 8.28
N VAL A 4 -5.78 -8.47 8.82
CA VAL A 4 -6.73 -8.28 9.92
C VAL A 4 -8.08 -7.80 9.41
N ASN A 5 -8.07 -6.83 8.52
CA ASN A 5 -9.29 -6.27 7.96
C ASN A 5 -9.02 -5.63 6.59
N THR A 6 -10.10 -5.28 5.93
CA THR A 6 -10.09 -4.53 4.67
C THR A 6 -11.03 -3.34 4.79
N GLY A 7 -10.84 -2.35 3.95
CA GLY A 7 -11.73 -1.19 3.91
C GLY A 7 -11.59 -0.42 2.60
N VAL A 8 -12.65 0.26 2.21
CA VAL A 8 -12.61 1.15 1.05
C VAL A 8 -12.20 2.54 1.54
N VAL A 9 -11.13 3.08 0.96
CA VAL A 9 -10.52 4.34 1.36
C VAL A 9 -10.32 5.25 0.14
N PHE A 10 -10.24 6.56 0.37
CA PHE A 10 -10.25 7.54 -0.72
C PHE A 10 -9.05 8.49 -0.71
N GLN A 11 -8.24 8.46 0.35
CA GLN A 11 -7.16 9.44 0.54
C GLN A 11 -5.76 8.83 0.53
N GLU A 12 -5.65 7.52 0.66
CA GLU A 12 -4.36 6.82 0.76
C GLU A 12 -3.60 6.84 -0.57
N ILE A 13 -4.31 6.78 -1.69
CA ILE A 13 -3.73 6.92 -3.03
C ILE A 13 -4.47 8.06 -3.72
N PRO A 14 -3.79 9.14 -4.12
CA PRO A 14 -4.43 10.27 -4.78
C PRO A 14 -5.23 9.86 -6.02
N ASP A 15 -6.45 10.35 -6.12
CA ASP A 15 -7.38 10.15 -7.25
C ASP A 15 -7.87 8.70 -7.42
N GLU A 16 -7.60 7.81 -6.47
CA GLU A 16 -8.07 6.42 -6.55
C GLU A 16 -9.07 6.11 -5.45
N THR A 17 -10.07 5.29 -5.78
CA THR A 17 -10.92 4.62 -4.80
C THR A 17 -10.27 3.29 -4.51
N THR A 18 -9.81 3.09 -3.28
CA THR A 18 -8.88 2.00 -2.96
C THR A 18 -9.47 1.02 -1.97
N LEU A 19 -9.34 -0.28 -2.26
CA LEU A 19 -9.53 -1.32 -1.24
C LEU A 19 -8.20 -1.49 -0.52
N SER A 20 -8.16 -1.12 0.75
CA SER A 20 -6.99 -1.33 1.59
C SER A 20 -7.07 -2.71 2.27
N ILE A 21 -5.97 -3.44 2.26
CA ILE A 21 -5.81 -4.73 2.93
C ILE A 21 -4.76 -4.53 4.01
N ASN A 22 -5.18 -4.53 5.27
CA ASN A 22 -4.30 -4.27 6.40
C ASN A 22 -3.61 -5.55 6.84
N ILE A 23 -2.29 -5.62 6.57
CA ILE A 23 -1.46 -6.80 6.79
C ILE A 23 -0.78 -6.70 8.14
N SER A 24 -0.84 -7.79 8.90
CA SER A 24 -0.24 -7.89 10.24
C SER A 24 1.23 -8.31 10.18
N ASN A 25 1.83 -8.51 11.36
CA ASN A 25 3.23 -8.88 11.54
C ASN A 25 4.18 -7.81 10.99
N CYS A 26 3.85 -6.54 11.23
CA CYS A 26 4.69 -5.42 10.77
C CYS A 26 6.01 -5.39 11.56
N PRO A 27 7.17 -5.52 10.89
CA PRO A 27 8.47 -5.54 11.58
C PRO A 27 8.98 -4.15 11.96
N CYS A 28 8.35 -3.08 11.47
CA CYS A 28 8.85 -1.71 11.63
C CYS A 28 8.59 -1.13 13.02
N HIS A 29 7.48 -1.48 13.66
CA HIS A 29 7.09 -1.04 15.01
C HIS A 29 7.33 0.47 15.25
N CYS A 30 6.84 1.31 14.34
CA CYS A 30 7.06 2.75 14.41
C CYS A 30 6.41 3.35 15.65
N MET A 31 7.17 4.16 16.41
CA MET A 31 6.63 4.86 17.58
C MET A 31 5.56 5.86 17.12
N GLY A 32 4.40 5.84 17.80
CA GLY A 32 3.26 6.68 17.44
C GLY A 32 2.46 6.17 16.25
N CYS A 33 2.75 4.95 15.78
CA CYS A 33 2.01 4.33 14.69
C CYS A 33 0.52 4.21 15.04
N HIS A 34 -0.36 4.60 14.09
CA HIS A 34 -1.81 4.50 14.27
C HIS A 34 -2.34 3.07 14.14
N SER A 35 -1.49 2.12 13.73
CA SER A 35 -1.86 0.73 13.44
C SER A 35 -1.03 -0.26 14.26
N GLU A 36 -0.80 0.03 15.55
CA GLU A 36 -0.01 -0.83 16.44
C GLU A 36 -0.58 -2.26 16.54
N TYR A 37 -1.88 -2.43 16.37
CA TYR A 37 -2.51 -3.74 16.34
C TYR A 37 -1.99 -4.64 15.23
N LEU A 38 -1.32 -4.08 14.22
CA LEU A 38 -0.72 -4.83 13.12
C LEU A 38 0.72 -5.29 13.42
N TRP A 39 1.26 -4.97 14.59
CA TRP A 39 2.61 -5.41 14.95
C TRP A 39 2.69 -6.92 15.20
N ASP A 40 1.62 -7.50 15.71
CA ASP A 40 1.56 -8.94 16.01
C ASP A 40 1.14 -9.75 14.78
N ASP A 41 1.56 -11.02 14.75
CA ASP A 41 1.18 -11.95 13.68
C ASP A 41 -0.21 -12.50 13.96
N VAL A 42 -1.23 -11.71 13.63
CA VAL A 42 -2.64 -12.02 13.90
C VAL A 42 -3.47 -11.87 12.63
N GLY A 43 -4.65 -12.47 12.64
CA GLY A 43 -5.60 -12.34 11.55
C GLY A 43 -5.75 -13.61 10.73
N MET A 44 -6.21 -13.45 9.49
CA MET A 44 -6.52 -14.56 8.58
C MET A 44 -5.45 -14.67 7.50
N PRO A 45 -5.20 -15.88 6.95
CA PRO A 45 -4.24 -16.04 5.86
C PRO A 45 -4.59 -15.15 4.67
N LEU A 46 -3.57 -14.48 4.13
CA LEU A 46 -3.67 -13.69 2.90
C LEU A 46 -2.87 -14.41 1.80
N ASN A 47 -3.59 -14.91 0.83
CA ASN A 47 -3.04 -15.61 -0.33
C ASN A 47 -4.01 -15.45 -1.50
N VAL A 48 -3.72 -16.06 -2.65
CA VAL A 48 -4.59 -15.95 -3.82
C VAL A 48 -6.01 -16.46 -3.52
N MET A 49 -6.13 -17.51 -2.72
CA MET A 49 -7.43 -18.10 -2.39
C MET A 49 -8.31 -17.18 -1.56
N SER A 50 -7.74 -16.39 -0.64
CA SER A 50 -8.49 -15.41 0.15
C SER A 50 -8.66 -14.08 -0.58
N LEU A 51 -7.71 -13.72 -1.43
CA LEU A 51 -7.74 -12.46 -2.20
C LEU A 51 -8.82 -12.48 -3.28
N LYS A 52 -8.97 -13.60 -4.00
CA LYS A 52 -9.92 -13.70 -5.10
C LYS A 52 -11.35 -13.31 -4.71
N PRO A 53 -11.93 -13.84 -3.62
CA PRO A 53 -13.27 -13.44 -3.20
C PRO A 53 -13.40 -11.94 -2.89
N MET A 54 -12.36 -11.31 -2.32
CA MET A 54 -12.35 -9.87 -2.08
C MET A 54 -12.42 -9.09 -3.39
N LEU A 55 -11.65 -9.50 -4.38
CA LEU A 55 -11.61 -8.85 -5.68
C LEU A 55 -12.92 -9.04 -6.44
N ASP A 56 -13.54 -10.21 -6.33
CA ASP A 56 -14.83 -10.49 -6.96
C ASP A 56 -15.94 -9.66 -6.30
N GLU A 57 -15.87 -9.41 -4.99
CA GLU A 57 -16.84 -8.61 -4.27
C GLU A 57 -16.66 -7.11 -4.49
N TYR A 58 -15.44 -6.59 -4.38
CA TYR A 58 -15.16 -5.15 -4.38
C TYR A 58 -14.57 -4.61 -5.66
N GLY A 59 -14.05 -5.46 -6.53
CA GLY A 59 -13.27 -5.04 -7.70
C GLY A 59 -14.01 -4.15 -8.70
N ARG A 60 -15.35 -4.14 -8.67
CA ARG A 60 -16.15 -3.25 -9.52
C ARG A 60 -16.33 -1.86 -8.91
N ASP A 61 -16.18 -1.75 -7.59
CA ASP A 61 -16.46 -0.53 -6.84
C ASP A 61 -15.20 0.27 -6.55
N VAL A 62 -14.02 -0.30 -6.82
CA VAL A 62 -12.72 0.33 -6.55
C VAL A 62 -11.87 0.38 -7.80
N THR A 63 -10.87 1.25 -7.80
CA THR A 63 -9.93 1.42 -8.90
C THR A 63 -8.53 0.90 -8.56
N CYS A 64 -8.25 0.70 -7.29
CA CYS A 64 -6.93 0.32 -6.78
C CYS A 64 -7.04 -0.64 -5.61
N ILE A 65 -6.11 -1.58 -5.53
CA ILE A 65 -5.94 -2.48 -4.39
C ILE A 65 -4.62 -2.12 -3.73
N ALA A 66 -4.65 -1.78 -2.44
CA ALA A 66 -3.45 -1.41 -1.68
C ALA A 66 -3.13 -2.43 -0.60
N PHE A 67 -1.91 -2.94 -0.64
CA PHE A 67 -1.36 -3.78 0.42
C PHE A 67 -0.72 -2.86 1.47
N MET A 68 -1.34 -2.80 2.65
CA MET A 68 -0.91 -1.94 3.75
C MET A 68 -0.08 -2.74 4.72
N GLY A 69 1.23 -2.84 4.47
CA GLY A 69 2.16 -3.66 5.21
C GLY A 69 2.71 -4.81 4.38
N GLY A 70 3.21 -5.86 5.05
CA GLY A 70 3.81 -7.01 4.37
C GLY A 70 5.33 -6.92 4.24
N ASP A 71 5.97 -6.01 4.97
CA ASP A 71 7.44 -5.85 4.93
C ASP A 71 8.21 -7.07 5.44
N ALA A 72 7.56 -7.93 6.22
CA ALA A 72 8.16 -9.20 6.65
C ALA A 72 8.23 -10.22 5.52
N GLU A 73 7.38 -10.09 4.50
CA GLU A 73 7.26 -11.06 3.40
C GLU A 73 7.03 -10.35 2.06
N PRO A 74 8.00 -9.54 1.58
CA PRO A 74 7.81 -8.76 0.35
C PRO A 74 7.57 -9.61 -0.90
N ARG A 75 8.10 -10.84 -0.96
CA ARG A 75 7.84 -11.75 -2.09
C ARG A 75 6.36 -12.12 -2.17
N GLU A 76 5.71 -12.32 -1.04
CA GLU A 76 4.27 -12.63 -1.01
C GLU A 76 3.44 -11.45 -1.52
N VAL A 77 3.82 -10.23 -1.14
CA VAL A 77 3.18 -9.01 -1.65
C VAL A 77 3.33 -8.94 -3.17
N ASP A 78 4.52 -9.20 -3.67
CA ASP A 78 4.82 -9.19 -5.12
C ASP A 78 3.98 -10.23 -5.88
N ILE A 79 3.88 -11.44 -5.34
CA ILE A 79 3.09 -12.52 -5.94
C ILE A 79 1.62 -12.12 -6.05
N LEU A 80 1.06 -11.57 -4.97
CA LEU A 80 -0.35 -11.14 -4.96
C LEU A 80 -0.60 -9.97 -5.91
N ALA A 81 0.32 -9.01 -5.97
CA ALA A 81 0.22 -7.90 -6.91
C ALA A 81 0.27 -8.38 -8.36
N SER A 82 1.17 -9.31 -8.67
CA SER A 82 1.26 -9.95 -9.98
C SER A 82 -0.04 -10.66 -10.35
N TYR A 83 -0.63 -11.38 -9.41
CA TYR A 83 -1.91 -12.05 -9.61
C TYR A 83 -3.00 -11.05 -10.00
N ILE A 84 -3.08 -9.91 -9.31
CA ILE A 84 -4.07 -8.87 -9.62
C ILE A 84 -3.85 -8.33 -11.03
N LYS A 85 -2.61 -8.05 -11.41
CA LYS A 85 -2.28 -7.53 -12.74
C LYS A 85 -2.72 -8.48 -13.85
N GLN A 86 -2.60 -9.77 -13.63
CA GLN A 86 -2.94 -10.79 -14.63
C GLN A 86 -4.44 -11.08 -14.67
N ALA A 87 -5.08 -11.23 -13.51
CA ALA A 87 -6.47 -11.64 -13.42
C ALA A 87 -7.47 -10.48 -13.45
N TYR A 88 -7.04 -9.29 -13.00
CA TYR A 88 -7.87 -8.09 -12.91
C TYR A 88 -7.13 -6.89 -13.49
N PRO A 89 -6.86 -6.88 -14.81
CA PRO A 89 -5.99 -5.86 -15.43
C PRO A 89 -6.54 -4.44 -15.37
N HIS A 90 -7.83 -4.27 -15.05
CA HIS A 90 -8.43 -2.95 -14.86
C HIS A 90 -8.12 -2.33 -13.49
N LEU A 91 -7.63 -3.14 -12.53
CA LEU A 91 -7.29 -2.65 -11.19
C LEU A 91 -5.84 -2.22 -11.12
N LYS A 92 -5.60 -1.09 -10.44
CA LYS A 92 -4.26 -0.67 -10.06
C LYS A 92 -3.85 -1.36 -8.76
N THR A 93 -2.55 -1.45 -8.53
CA THR A 93 -1.99 -2.05 -7.33
C THR A 93 -1.09 -1.05 -6.63
N ALA A 94 -1.11 -1.07 -5.29
CA ALA A 94 -0.29 -0.21 -4.47
C ALA A 94 0.27 -0.98 -3.28
N TRP A 95 1.43 -0.57 -2.79
CA TRP A 95 2.05 -1.14 -1.60
C TRP A 95 2.52 -0.04 -0.67
N TYR A 96 2.15 -0.14 0.59
CA TYR A 96 2.63 0.72 1.66
C TYR A 96 3.67 -0.03 2.47
N SER A 97 4.94 0.31 2.28
CA SER A 97 6.08 -0.23 3.03
C SER A 97 6.50 0.75 4.13
N GLY A 98 6.91 0.22 5.27
CA GLY A 98 7.47 1.01 6.35
C GLY A 98 8.99 1.20 6.27
N TYR A 99 9.66 0.53 5.33
CA TYR A 99 11.09 0.72 5.12
C TYR A 99 11.36 1.92 4.22
N SER A 100 12.57 2.49 4.33
CA SER A 100 12.94 3.70 3.57
C SER A 100 13.23 3.42 2.10
N ASP A 101 13.64 2.19 1.79
CA ASP A 101 13.97 1.79 0.42
C ASP A 101 13.00 0.73 -0.08
N VAL A 102 12.76 0.75 -1.38
CA VAL A 102 11.94 -0.28 -2.03
C VAL A 102 12.68 -1.62 -1.96
N SER A 103 11.98 -2.66 -1.50
CA SER A 103 12.55 -4.01 -1.42
C SER A 103 13.02 -4.49 -2.79
N LYS A 104 14.18 -5.15 -2.83
CA LYS A 104 14.73 -5.76 -4.04
C LYS A 104 13.98 -7.04 -4.43
N GLU A 105 13.11 -7.54 -3.55
CA GLU A 105 12.35 -8.77 -3.77
C GLU A 105 11.05 -8.55 -4.54
N ILE A 106 10.69 -7.29 -4.82
CA ILE A 106 9.51 -6.99 -5.63
C ILE A 106 9.91 -6.62 -7.06
N HIS A 107 8.94 -6.72 -7.97
CA HIS A 107 9.06 -6.28 -9.35
C HIS A 107 8.19 -5.04 -9.55
N LEU A 108 8.79 -3.93 -9.95
CA LEU A 108 8.07 -2.65 -10.11
C LEU A 108 6.89 -2.78 -11.08
N LYS A 109 7.01 -3.63 -12.09
CA LYS A 109 5.94 -3.86 -13.07
C LYS A 109 4.63 -4.37 -12.46
N ASN A 110 4.69 -4.91 -11.25
CA ASN A 110 3.51 -5.43 -10.55
C ASN A 110 2.77 -4.35 -9.75
N PHE A 111 3.29 -3.12 -9.71
CA PHE A 111 2.74 -2.04 -8.91
C PHE A 111 2.54 -0.77 -9.72
N ASP A 112 1.49 -0.02 -9.38
CA ASP A 112 1.25 1.32 -9.91
C ASP A 112 1.71 2.39 -8.92
N PHE A 113 1.67 2.08 -7.62
CA PHE A 113 2.10 2.99 -6.55
C PHE A 113 2.87 2.23 -5.49
N ILE A 114 3.93 2.85 -4.96
CA ILE A 114 4.70 2.32 -3.83
C ILE A 114 5.00 3.45 -2.86
N LYS A 115 4.54 3.30 -1.62
CA LYS A 115 4.88 4.21 -0.52
C LYS A 115 5.98 3.59 0.29
N VAL A 116 7.00 4.38 0.63
CA VAL A 116 8.13 3.98 1.47
C VAL A 116 8.31 4.95 2.63
N GLY A 117 9.04 4.52 3.64
CA GLY A 117 9.41 5.30 4.80
C GLY A 117 8.66 4.93 6.07
N PRO A 118 9.38 4.79 7.21
CA PRO A 118 8.74 4.57 8.49
C PRO A 118 7.98 5.82 8.93
N TYR A 119 6.96 5.63 9.76
CA TYR A 119 6.29 6.76 10.39
C TYR A 119 7.21 7.35 11.46
N VAL A 120 7.56 8.63 11.32
CA VAL A 120 8.33 9.40 12.29
C VAL A 120 7.43 10.49 12.83
N GLN A 121 6.99 10.35 14.07
CA GLN A 121 5.95 11.20 14.65
C GLN A 121 6.28 12.69 14.55
N ARG A 122 7.51 13.10 14.81
CA ARG A 122 7.92 14.52 14.75
C ARG A 122 7.92 15.10 13.34
N LEU A 123 8.03 14.25 12.31
CA LEU A 123 8.05 14.67 10.91
C LEU A 123 6.65 14.63 10.29
N GLY A 124 5.76 13.83 10.86
CA GLY A 124 4.41 13.62 10.37
C GLY A 124 4.33 12.58 9.26
N GLY A 125 3.11 12.20 8.92
CA GLY A 125 2.82 11.27 7.82
C GLY A 125 2.84 11.97 6.47
N LEU A 126 2.35 11.26 5.44
CA LEU A 126 2.37 11.72 4.04
C LEU A 126 1.72 13.08 3.82
N ASN A 127 0.74 13.45 4.62
CA ASN A 127 0.03 14.72 4.49
C ASN A 127 0.78 15.94 5.05
N HIS A 128 1.97 15.75 5.59
CA HIS A 128 2.82 16.82 6.10
C HIS A 128 4.03 17.05 5.19
N GLU A 129 4.30 18.28 4.82
CA GLU A 129 5.46 18.61 3.97
C GLU A 129 6.79 18.23 4.60
N THR A 130 6.83 18.12 5.94
CA THR A 130 8.03 17.73 6.70
C THR A 130 8.28 16.22 6.71
N THR A 131 7.39 15.43 6.12
CA THR A 131 7.47 13.97 6.18
C THR A 131 8.73 13.41 5.52
N ASN A 132 9.25 12.33 6.10
CA ASN A 132 10.28 11.50 5.49
C ASN A 132 9.67 10.43 4.55
N GLN A 133 8.35 10.24 4.63
CA GLN A 133 7.67 9.24 3.80
C GLN A 133 7.53 9.74 2.38
N ARG A 134 7.57 8.81 1.41
CA ARG A 134 7.43 9.13 -0.01
C ARG A 134 6.43 8.19 -0.66
N LEU A 135 5.55 8.76 -1.49
CA LEU A 135 4.70 7.99 -2.38
C LEU A 135 5.23 8.13 -3.80
N TYR A 136 5.52 7.00 -4.42
CA TYR A 136 5.97 6.94 -5.82
C TYR A 136 4.88 6.36 -6.70
N LYS A 137 4.71 6.97 -7.88
CA LYS A 137 3.98 6.37 -8.97
C LYS A 137 4.98 5.58 -9.83
N VAL A 138 4.63 4.35 -10.18
CA VAL A 138 5.45 3.53 -11.07
C VAL A 138 5.03 3.82 -12.51
N GLU A 139 5.97 4.29 -13.34
CA GLU A 139 5.73 4.57 -14.74
C GLU A 139 6.44 3.54 -15.63
N ASN A 140 5.69 3.05 -16.62
CA ASN A 140 6.19 2.06 -17.58
C ASN A 140 6.73 0.79 -16.91
N GLY A 141 6.27 0.47 -15.70
CA GLY A 141 6.68 -0.71 -14.95
C GLY A 141 8.12 -0.71 -14.46
N LYS A 142 8.83 0.42 -14.49
CA LYS A 142 10.26 0.46 -14.15
C LYS A 142 10.78 1.77 -13.56
N GLU A 143 10.04 2.85 -13.63
CA GLU A 143 10.48 4.16 -13.13
C GLU A 143 9.62 4.59 -11.95
N LEU A 144 10.26 5.18 -10.92
CA LEU A 144 9.60 5.72 -9.76
C LEU A 144 9.55 7.24 -9.86
N VAL A 145 8.32 7.79 -9.87
CA VAL A 145 8.09 9.23 -9.90
C VAL A 145 7.49 9.65 -8.56
N ASP A 146 8.16 10.55 -7.84
CA ASP A 146 7.70 11.02 -6.54
C ASP A 146 6.47 11.92 -6.71
N ILE A 147 5.34 11.48 -6.15
CA ILE A 147 4.09 12.23 -6.17
C ILE A 147 3.63 12.61 -4.76
N THR A 148 4.51 12.55 -3.78
CA THR A 148 4.16 12.82 -2.36
C THR A 148 3.52 14.19 -2.17
N SER A 149 3.95 15.19 -2.94
CA SER A 149 3.41 16.55 -2.86
C SER A 149 1.90 16.64 -3.14
N ARG A 150 1.32 15.64 -3.76
CA ARG A 150 -0.13 15.60 -4.02
C ARG A 150 -0.94 15.54 -2.73
N PHE A 151 -0.38 15.04 -1.64
CA PHE A 151 -1.02 15.04 -0.32
C PHE A 151 -1.04 16.42 0.34
N TRP A 152 -0.23 17.38 -0.15
CA TRP A 152 -0.06 18.71 0.46
C TRP A 152 -0.89 19.77 -0.21
N LYS A 153 -1.65 19.43 -1.24
CA LYS A 153 -2.47 20.37 -1.99
C LYS A 153 -3.54 20.97 -1.07
N LYS A 154 -3.61 22.30 -1.03
CA LYS A 154 -4.59 23.01 -0.23
C LYS A 154 -5.95 23.00 -0.91
N ARG A 155 -7.03 23.00 -0.11
CA ARG A 155 -8.40 22.87 -0.64
C ARG A 155 -8.76 23.95 -1.64
N TRP A 156 -8.31 25.17 -1.42
CA TRP A 156 -8.64 26.30 -2.31
C TRP A 156 -7.80 26.36 -3.58
N GLU A 157 -6.88 25.46 -3.73
CA GLU A 157 -6.06 25.32 -4.94
C GLU A 157 -6.65 24.30 -5.92
N ASP A 158 -7.70 23.65 -5.51
CA ASP A 158 -8.35 22.60 -6.31
C ASP A 158 -9.22 23.17 -7.44
#